data_f9424aa0c1357a131ea751fc9f705153
#
_entry.id   f9424aa0c1357a131ea751fc9f705153
#
_cell.length_a   1.000
_cell.length_b   1.000
_cell.length_c   1.000
_cell.angle_alpha   90.00
_cell.angle_beta   90.00
_cell.angle_gamma   90.00
#
_symmetry.space_group_name_H-M   'P 1'
#
loop_
_entity.id
_entity.type
_entity.pdbx_description
1 polymer ?
#
loop_
_entity_poly.entity_id
_entity_poly.type
_entity_poly.pdbx_seq_one_letter_code
_entity_poly.pdbx_strand_id
1 'polypeptide(L)'
;MTKDSLYNYADKENINISYSNNLKKSNGLYMKVDNEDYIILDNKLDGIDEKMALAEEIAHYKVGVTPSLPFYNDYFNMLIRSKNEFKAFKWLANEIIPKDKLKWFLKQNMNKFEIAEELGITVEFVEKAYNLYEDKLKEVI
;
A
#
# COMPACT_ATOMS: atom_id res chain seq x y z
N MET A 1 -5.54 11.87 1.57
CA MET A 1 -5.42 10.96 0.42
C MET A 1 -6.80 10.44 0.04
N THR A 2 -7.26 10.82 -1.13
CA THR A 2 -8.54 10.37 -1.67
C THR A 2 -8.31 9.49 -2.88
N LYS A 3 -9.34 8.75 -3.29
CA LYS A 3 -9.26 7.93 -4.50
C LYS A 3 -8.99 8.81 -5.73
N ASP A 4 -9.68 9.93 -5.84
CA ASP A 4 -9.48 10.88 -6.95
C ASP A 4 -8.07 11.44 -6.98
N SER A 5 -7.49 11.78 -5.83
CA SER A 5 -6.13 12.30 -5.77
C SER A 5 -5.10 11.27 -6.19
N LEU A 6 -5.35 9.99 -5.90
CA LEU A 6 -4.48 8.90 -6.33
C LEU A 6 -4.52 8.69 -7.85
N TYR A 7 -5.72 8.71 -8.44
CA TYR A 7 -5.86 8.63 -9.89
C TYR A 7 -5.22 9.83 -10.59
N ASN A 8 -5.41 11.02 -10.05
CA ASN A 8 -4.79 12.23 -10.59
C ASN A 8 -3.26 12.15 -10.53
N TYR A 9 -2.74 11.61 -9.42
CA TYR A 9 -1.30 11.41 -9.28
C TYR A 9 -0.76 10.44 -10.33
N ALA A 10 -1.46 9.32 -10.53
CA ALA A 10 -1.06 8.34 -11.54
C ALA A 10 -1.07 8.94 -12.95
N ASP A 11 -2.09 9.73 -13.27
CA ASP A 11 -2.18 10.41 -14.55
C ASP A 11 -1.02 11.40 -14.75
N LYS A 12 -0.73 12.18 -13.75
CA LYS A 12 0.37 13.16 -13.77
C LYS A 12 1.73 12.48 -13.94
N GLU A 13 1.92 11.31 -13.34
CA GLU A 13 3.17 10.55 -13.45
C GLU A 13 3.21 9.62 -14.66
N ASN A 14 2.20 9.69 -15.53
CA ASN A 14 2.10 8.85 -16.72
C ASN A 14 2.07 7.34 -16.41
N ILE A 15 1.42 6.97 -15.31
CA ILE A 15 1.21 5.57 -14.98
C ILE A 15 -0.04 5.08 -15.68
N ASN A 16 0.09 4.01 -16.46
CA ASN A 16 -1.04 3.42 -17.18
C ASN A 16 -1.84 2.54 -16.23
N ILE A 17 -3.12 2.85 -16.04
CA ILE A 17 -4.00 2.07 -15.17
C ILE A 17 -4.97 1.27 -16.00
N SER A 18 -5.09 -0.02 -15.71
CA SER A 18 -6.06 -0.91 -16.33
C SER A 18 -6.69 -1.82 -15.30
N TYR A 19 -7.70 -2.57 -15.71
CA TYR A 19 -8.50 -3.40 -14.80
C TYR A 19 -8.58 -4.81 -15.35
N SER A 20 -8.61 -5.81 -14.46
CA SER A 20 -8.62 -7.21 -14.85
C SER A 20 -9.54 -8.02 -13.96
N ASN A 21 -10.22 -9.02 -14.56
CA ASN A 21 -10.97 -10.04 -13.84
C ASN A 21 -10.09 -11.20 -13.38
N ASN A 22 -8.83 -11.24 -13.80
CA ASN A 22 -7.99 -12.43 -13.73
C ASN A 22 -6.84 -12.33 -12.72
N LEU A 23 -6.86 -11.36 -11.83
CA LEU A 23 -5.87 -11.27 -10.77
C LEU A 23 -6.20 -12.32 -9.70
N LYS A 24 -5.38 -13.36 -9.62
CA LYS A 24 -5.72 -14.57 -8.84
C LYS A 24 -5.55 -14.43 -7.34
N LYS A 25 -4.59 -13.66 -6.85
CA LYS A 25 -4.24 -13.61 -5.43
C LYS A 25 -3.95 -12.21 -4.90
N SER A 26 -4.21 -11.19 -5.71
CA SER A 26 -3.96 -9.81 -5.28
C SER A 26 -5.02 -8.90 -5.82
N ASN A 27 -5.19 -7.76 -5.17
CA ASN A 27 -6.12 -6.73 -5.59
C ASN A 27 -5.53 -5.83 -6.68
N GLY A 28 -4.21 -5.86 -6.82
CA GLY A 28 -3.53 -5.04 -7.81
C GLY A 28 -2.13 -5.55 -8.11
N LEU A 29 -1.56 -4.99 -9.15
CA LEU A 29 -0.21 -5.34 -9.60
C LEU A 29 0.43 -4.10 -10.24
N TYR A 30 1.65 -3.79 -9.82
CA TYR A 30 2.48 -2.79 -10.48
C TYR A 30 3.58 -3.47 -11.28
N MET A 31 3.81 -3.00 -12.52
CA MET A 31 4.91 -3.49 -13.34
C MET A 31 5.49 -2.38 -14.21
N LYS A 32 6.75 -2.54 -14.58
CA LYS A 32 7.42 -1.66 -15.52
C LYS A 32 7.83 -2.48 -16.73
N VAL A 33 7.37 -2.06 -17.91
CA VAL A 33 7.64 -2.75 -19.19
C VAL A 33 8.05 -1.70 -20.21
N ASP A 34 9.22 -1.88 -20.81
CA ASP A 34 9.77 -0.97 -21.84
C ASP A 34 9.78 0.50 -21.38
N ASN A 35 10.22 0.72 -20.14
CA ASN A 35 10.27 2.03 -19.49
C ASN A 35 8.90 2.69 -19.27
N GLU A 36 7.82 1.95 -19.40
CA GLU A 36 6.49 2.43 -19.07
C GLU A 36 5.97 1.75 -17.80
N ASP A 37 5.25 2.52 -16.99
CA ASP A 37 4.70 2.05 -15.74
C ASP A 37 3.24 1.67 -15.91
N TYR A 38 2.86 0.52 -15.35
CA TYR A 38 1.52 -0.03 -15.43
C TYR A 38 1.03 -0.44 -14.05
N ILE A 39 -0.21 -0.10 -13.76
CA ILE A 39 -0.93 -0.62 -12.60
C ILE A 39 -2.17 -1.33 -13.11
N ILE A 40 -2.35 -2.57 -12.69
CA ILE A 40 -3.54 -3.36 -13.01
C ILE A 40 -4.29 -3.59 -11.70
N LEU A 41 -5.56 -3.23 -11.66
CA LEU A 41 -6.42 -3.41 -10.49
C LEU A 41 -7.49 -4.45 -10.77
N ASP A 42 -7.91 -5.16 -9.72
CA ASP A 42 -9.06 -6.05 -9.81
C ASP A 42 -10.31 -5.20 -10.07
N ASN A 43 -11.03 -5.51 -11.15
CA ASN A 43 -12.18 -4.70 -11.55
C ASN A 43 -13.40 -4.84 -10.63
N LYS A 44 -13.37 -5.76 -9.68
CA LYS A 44 -14.45 -5.94 -8.69
C LYS A 44 -14.29 -5.02 -7.50
N LEU A 45 -13.15 -4.34 -7.36
CA LEU A 45 -12.90 -3.45 -6.23
C LEU A 45 -13.69 -2.15 -6.38
N ASP A 46 -14.15 -1.64 -5.23
CA ASP A 46 -14.77 -0.32 -5.15
C ASP A 46 -14.44 0.32 -3.79
N GLY A 47 -14.82 1.58 -3.62
CA GLY A 47 -14.69 2.29 -2.36
C GLY A 47 -13.28 2.27 -1.79
N ILE A 48 -13.19 1.94 -0.50
CA ILE A 48 -11.92 1.91 0.23
C ILE A 48 -10.99 0.81 -0.29
N ASP A 49 -11.52 -0.33 -0.70
CA ASP A 49 -10.70 -1.42 -1.22
C ASP A 49 -10.00 -1.04 -2.52
N GLU A 50 -10.69 -0.36 -3.41
CA GLU A 50 -10.08 0.18 -4.64
C GLU A 50 -9.03 1.22 -4.32
N LYS A 51 -9.34 2.14 -3.42
CA LYS A 51 -8.42 3.20 -2.97
C LYS A 51 -7.13 2.60 -2.42
N MET A 52 -7.25 1.62 -1.52
CA MET A 52 -6.08 1.03 -0.88
C MET A 52 -5.26 0.19 -1.85
N ALA A 53 -5.90 -0.55 -2.76
CA ALA A 53 -5.19 -1.29 -3.80
C ALA A 53 -4.39 -0.34 -4.69
N LEU A 54 -5.00 0.74 -5.13
CA LEU A 54 -4.31 1.74 -5.95
C LEU A 54 -3.15 2.39 -5.19
N ALA A 55 -3.37 2.73 -3.92
CA ALA A 55 -2.33 3.34 -3.08
C ALA A 55 -1.14 2.40 -2.90
N GLU A 56 -1.39 1.10 -2.68
CA GLU A 56 -0.33 0.11 -2.54
C GLU A 56 0.51 -0.03 -3.82
N GLU A 57 -0.14 -0.02 -4.97
CA GLU A 57 0.59 -0.14 -6.23
C GLU A 57 1.35 1.15 -6.58
N ILE A 58 0.82 2.31 -6.25
CA ILE A 58 1.56 3.57 -6.35
C ILE A 58 2.78 3.56 -5.42
N ALA A 59 2.65 2.95 -4.23
CA ALA A 59 3.78 2.81 -3.32
C ALA A 59 4.89 1.96 -3.94
N HIS A 60 4.56 0.86 -4.62
CA HIS A 60 5.53 0.07 -5.36
C HIS A 60 6.23 0.89 -6.45
N TYR A 61 5.47 1.70 -7.17
CA TYR A 61 6.04 2.62 -8.14
C TYR A 61 7.05 3.57 -7.49
N LYS A 62 6.70 4.12 -6.34
CA LYS A 62 7.53 5.12 -5.63
C LYS A 62 8.84 4.54 -5.11
N VAL A 63 8.81 3.39 -4.48
CA VAL A 63 10.00 2.81 -3.84
C VAL A 63 10.84 1.96 -4.79
N GLY A 64 10.28 1.63 -5.95
CA GLY A 64 10.92 0.71 -6.89
C GLY A 64 10.70 -0.75 -6.48
N VAL A 65 10.75 -1.62 -7.45
CA VAL A 65 10.52 -3.05 -7.28
C VAL A 65 11.73 -3.82 -7.77
N THR A 66 12.30 -4.66 -6.89
CA THR A 66 13.33 -5.61 -7.30
C THR A 66 12.66 -6.73 -8.08
N PRO A 67 13.03 -6.97 -9.34
CA PRO A 67 12.39 -8.01 -10.13
C PRO A 67 12.74 -9.41 -9.63
N SER A 68 11.82 -10.34 -9.80
CA SER A 68 12.08 -11.76 -9.59
C SER A 68 13.09 -12.24 -10.63
N LEU A 69 13.96 -13.16 -10.23
CA LEU A 69 15.01 -13.67 -11.11
C LEU A 69 14.64 -15.09 -11.57
N PRO A 70 14.53 -15.30 -12.90
CA PRO A 70 14.11 -16.60 -13.41
C PRO A 70 15.09 -17.74 -13.12
N PHE A 71 16.35 -17.42 -12.76
CA PHE A 71 17.38 -18.39 -12.43
C PHE A 71 17.32 -18.89 -11.00
N TYR A 72 16.55 -18.25 -10.14
CA TYR A 72 16.44 -18.61 -8.73
C TYR A 72 15.15 -19.38 -8.47
N ASN A 73 15.14 -20.14 -7.37
CA ASN A 73 13.99 -20.95 -6.99
C ASN A 73 12.84 -20.07 -6.47
N ASP A 74 11.69 -20.69 -6.28
CA ASP A 74 10.48 -20.01 -5.82
C ASP A 74 10.64 -19.39 -4.43
N TYR A 75 11.41 -20.03 -3.56
CA TYR A 75 11.67 -19.50 -2.21
C TYR A 75 12.41 -18.18 -2.27
N PHE A 76 13.46 -18.08 -3.09
CA PHE A 76 14.23 -16.84 -3.24
C PHE A 76 13.35 -15.72 -3.81
N ASN A 77 12.56 -16.03 -4.84
CA ASN A 77 11.66 -15.05 -5.42
C ASN A 77 10.56 -14.62 -4.45
N MET A 78 10.11 -15.51 -3.58
CA MET A 78 9.18 -15.16 -2.50
C MET A 78 9.80 -14.15 -1.52
N LEU A 79 11.07 -14.32 -1.18
CA LEU A 79 11.79 -13.37 -0.32
C LEU A 79 11.89 -12.00 -0.97
N ILE A 80 12.16 -11.96 -2.28
CA ILE A 80 12.20 -10.69 -3.03
C ILE A 80 10.82 -10.02 -2.98
N ARG A 81 9.74 -10.76 -3.22
CA ARG A 81 8.38 -10.21 -3.15
C ARG A 81 8.06 -9.67 -1.76
N SER A 82 8.40 -10.41 -0.71
CA SER A 82 8.18 -9.97 0.68
C SER A 82 8.91 -8.68 0.98
N LYS A 83 10.12 -8.54 0.48
CA LYS A 83 10.94 -7.34 0.64
C LYS A 83 10.32 -6.14 -0.06
N ASN A 84 9.83 -6.35 -1.30
CA ASN A 84 9.16 -5.32 -2.06
C ASN A 84 7.87 -4.86 -1.35
N GLU A 85 7.08 -5.81 -0.86
CA GLU A 85 5.85 -5.51 -0.13
C GLU A 85 6.13 -4.70 1.14
N PHE A 86 7.16 -5.08 1.88
CA PHE A 86 7.51 -4.37 3.11
C PHE A 86 7.96 -2.94 2.82
N LYS A 87 8.78 -2.73 1.80
CA LYS A 87 9.25 -1.39 1.42
C LYS A 87 8.08 -0.49 1.00
N ALA A 88 7.19 -1.02 0.17
CA ALA A 88 6.02 -0.28 -0.28
C ALA A 88 5.09 0.05 0.89
N PHE A 89 4.83 -0.93 1.76
CA PHE A 89 3.99 -0.73 2.93
C PHE A 89 4.58 0.35 3.85
N LYS A 90 5.87 0.27 4.15
CA LYS A 90 6.54 1.23 5.01
C LYS A 90 6.44 2.65 4.46
N TRP A 91 6.66 2.80 3.16
CA TRP A 91 6.53 4.10 2.51
C TRP A 91 5.09 4.62 2.63
N LEU A 92 4.12 3.78 2.32
CA LEU A 92 2.71 4.16 2.34
C LEU A 92 2.23 4.49 3.75
N ALA A 93 2.64 3.71 4.75
CA ALA A 93 2.30 3.98 6.14
C ALA A 93 2.82 5.34 6.58
N ASN A 94 4.04 5.68 6.21
CA ASN A 94 4.61 6.99 6.53
C ASN A 94 3.88 8.14 5.84
N GLU A 95 3.28 7.89 4.67
CA GLU A 95 2.49 8.91 3.97
C GLU A 95 1.10 9.08 4.55
N ILE A 96 0.41 7.99 4.87
CA ILE A 96 -0.99 8.02 5.31
C ILE A 96 -1.10 8.25 6.81
N ILE A 97 -0.33 7.49 7.58
CA ILE A 97 -0.43 7.47 9.05
C ILE A 97 0.97 7.41 9.65
N PRO A 98 1.74 8.51 9.53
CA PRO A 98 3.07 8.55 10.15
C PRO A 98 2.97 8.32 11.66
N LYS A 99 4.07 7.88 12.25
CA LYS A 99 4.13 7.50 13.66
C LYS A 99 3.51 8.55 14.59
N ASP A 100 3.85 9.81 14.39
CA ASP A 100 3.37 10.89 15.26
C ASP A 100 1.87 11.11 15.14
N LYS A 101 1.31 10.89 13.95
CA LYS A 101 -0.12 10.99 13.71
C LYS A 101 -0.86 9.85 14.40
N LEU A 102 -0.35 8.62 14.28
CA LEU A 102 -0.94 7.48 14.98
C LEU A 102 -0.86 7.67 16.49
N LYS A 103 0.27 8.14 16.98
CA LYS A 103 0.46 8.46 18.39
C LYS A 103 -0.58 9.49 18.88
N TRP A 104 -0.83 10.52 18.08
CA TRP A 104 -1.84 11.54 18.41
C TRP A 104 -3.23 10.92 18.54
N PHE A 105 -3.64 10.08 17.57
CA PHE A 105 -4.94 9.41 17.64
C PHE A 105 -5.08 8.55 18.89
N LEU A 106 -4.01 7.80 19.22
CA LEU A 106 -4.03 6.94 20.41
C LEU A 106 -4.16 7.75 21.70
N LYS A 107 -3.55 8.92 21.76
CA LYS A 107 -3.69 9.82 22.91
C LYS A 107 -5.10 10.38 23.05
N GLN A 108 -5.86 10.43 21.95
CA GLN A 108 -7.26 10.83 21.94
C GLN A 108 -8.18 9.65 22.31
N ASN A 109 -7.62 8.50 22.69
CA ASN A 109 -8.35 7.28 23.03
C ASN A 109 -9.16 6.71 21.85
N MET A 110 -8.73 6.99 20.62
CA MET A 110 -9.35 6.43 19.44
C MET A 110 -8.92 4.99 19.25
N ASN A 111 -9.88 4.11 18.94
CA ASN A 111 -9.58 2.73 18.62
C ASN A 111 -9.28 2.60 17.12
N LYS A 112 -8.84 1.40 16.71
CA LYS A 112 -8.44 1.16 15.32
C LYS A 112 -9.58 1.38 14.31
N PHE A 113 -10.82 1.11 14.71
CA PHE A 113 -11.98 1.32 13.83
C PHE A 113 -12.25 2.80 13.60
N GLU A 114 -12.15 3.59 14.65
CA GLU A 114 -12.32 5.04 14.58
C GLU A 114 -11.21 5.69 13.76
N ILE A 115 -9.96 5.24 13.94
CA ILE A 115 -8.82 5.76 13.18
C ILE A 115 -8.98 5.43 11.70
N ALA A 116 -9.36 4.19 11.39
CA ALA A 116 -9.57 3.76 10.01
C ALA A 116 -10.66 4.59 9.32
N GLU A 117 -11.76 4.83 10.01
CA GLU A 117 -12.86 5.64 9.48
C GLU A 117 -12.42 7.09 9.24
N GLU A 118 -11.71 7.67 10.21
CA GLU A 118 -11.23 9.05 10.10
C GLU A 118 -10.31 9.25 8.90
N LEU A 119 -9.44 8.28 8.65
CA LEU A 119 -8.47 8.35 7.55
C LEU A 119 -9.00 7.79 6.23
N GLY A 120 -10.15 7.12 6.24
CA GLY A 120 -10.68 6.48 5.04
C GLY A 120 -9.80 5.35 4.54
N ILE A 121 -9.29 4.52 5.45
CA ILE A 121 -8.43 3.37 5.16
C ILE A 121 -8.99 2.13 5.83
N THR A 122 -8.40 0.98 5.56
CA THR A 122 -8.85 -0.27 6.18
C THR A 122 -8.32 -0.38 7.62
N VAL A 123 -9.07 -1.09 8.45
CA VAL A 123 -8.65 -1.41 9.83
C VAL A 123 -7.36 -2.22 9.80
N GLU A 124 -7.23 -3.14 8.84
CA GLU A 124 -6.01 -3.94 8.67
C GLU A 124 -4.78 -3.07 8.46
N PHE A 125 -4.92 -1.98 7.69
CA PHE A 125 -3.81 -1.07 7.46
C PHE A 125 -3.41 -0.36 8.75
N VAL A 126 -4.37 0.05 9.57
CA VAL A 126 -4.10 0.67 10.88
C VAL A 126 -3.34 -0.31 11.77
N GLU A 127 -3.78 -1.56 11.83
CA GLU A 127 -3.12 -2.60 12.63
C GLU A 127 -1.67 -2.82 12.19
N LYS A 128 -1.44 -2.91 10.88
CA LYS A 128 -0.09 -3.09 10.34
C LYS A 128 0.80 -1.88 10.62
N ALA A 129 0.25 -0.68 10.53
CA ALA A 129 1.00 0.53 10.87
C ALA A 129 1.36 0.57 12.35
N TYR A 130 0.45 0.18 13.22
CA TYR A 130 0.73 0.06 14.64
C TYR A 130 1.89 -0.92 14.88
N ASN A 131 1.83 -2.10 14.26
CA ASN A 131 2.90 -3.09 14.41
C ASN A 131 4.24 -2.59 13.89
N LEU A 132 4.22 -1.79 12.81
CA LEU A 132 5.44 -1.18 12.27
C LEU A 132 6.10 -0.24 13.28
N TYR A 133 5.31 0.50 14.03
CA TYR A 133 5.78 1.51 14.99
C TYR A 133 5.77 1.03 16.43
N GLU A 134 5.42 -0.21 16.69
CA GLU A 134 5.08 -0.75 18.00
C GLU A 134 6.04 -0.35 19.12
N ASP A 135 7.34 -0.52 18.90
CA ASP A 135 8.33 -0.23 19.94
C ASP A 135 8.32 1.23 20.40
N LYS A 136 7.94 2.13 19.48
CA LYS A 136 7.88 3.57 19.77
C LYS A 136 6.53 4.01 20.30
N LEU A 137 5.50 3.19 20.14
CA LEU A 137 4.14 3.50 20.59
C LEU A 137 3.85 2.96 22.00
N LYS A 138 4.58 2.00 22.46
CA LYS A 138 4.40 1.41 23.81
C LYS A 138 4.47 2.44 24.94
N GLU A 139 5.20 3.51 24.73
CA GLU A 139 5.33 4.58 25.72
C GLU A 139 4.07 5.44 25.85
N VAL A 140 3.11 5.30 24.92
CA VAL A 140 1.89 6.10 24.87
C VAL A 140 0.72 5.41 25.56
N ILE A 141 0.79 4.10 25.64
CA ILE A 141 -0.24 3.24 26.21
C ILE A 141 0.14 2.90 27.68
#